data_e572cc9880c4c0ded63bbf489678326b
#
_entry.id   e572cc9880c4c0ded63bbf489678326b
#
_cell.length_a   1.000
_cell.length_b   1.000
_cell.length_c   1.000
_cell.angle_alpha   90.00
_cell.angle_beta   90.00
_cell.angle_gamma   90.00
#
_symmetry.space_group_name_H-M   'P 1'
#
loop_
_entity.id
_entity.type
_entity.pdbx_description
1 polymer ?
#
loop_
_entity_poly.entity_id
_entity_poly.type
_entity_poly.pdbx_seq_one_letter_code
_entity_poly.pdbx_strand_id
1 'polypeptide(L)'
;MGRSVAICSILAAAVLLLPTTFAAAETSFKETFTDPADGAFDMSRFIKTRTGFVPVLAPITEPAVGYGGAGGVVIFHRKEGEPARDPARAGEGRMTPPSLSAVAGFATENGSWGIFGGHRGVWKEDRIRYLGGLGYADLQLTFYGSRPETSDISRDVEIRTVPFLQDLSVRIPGSDFFAGLRYIFVSSDITFEPGRSIPGVTDREWTGNSKIGGLTPYLEYDSTDNFFTPGRGIHAKASLGFFDEIFGGNYDYRELHAKAVGYWPVLPTVVAGLRADGQFVAGDAPFYALPFVQLRGIPALRYQGTDVLTLETEERWMVTPRWGLVGFAGIGRAADGFDALQDAETVWNAGGGFRYLTARAFGLQMGVDVARGPEQWAIYVVFGNSWY
;
A
#
# COMPACT_ATOMS: atom_id res chain seq x y z
N MET A 1 -5.87 3.14 10.58
CA MET A 1 -5.28 2.01 9.84
C MET A 1 -4.64 2.38 8.51
N GLY A 2 -4.71 3.62 8.09
CA GLY A 2 -4.03 4.13 6.89
C GLY A 2 -2.51 4.03 6.89
N ARG A 3 -1.88 3.74 8.02
CA ARG A 3 -0.42 3.65 8.11
C ARG A 3 0.18 2.33 7.64
N SER A 4 -0.52 1.22 7.75
CA SER A 4 -0.04 -0.03 7.12
C SER A 4 -0.04 0.08 5.60
N VAL A 5 -0.92 0.91 5.03
CA VAL A 5 -1.00 1.16 3.59
C VAL A 5 0.03 2.21 3.16
N ALA A 6 0.26 3.27 3.95
CA ALA A 6 1.31 4.25 3.65
C ALA A 6 2.72 3.63 3.73
N ILE A 7 2.97 2.76 4.72
CA ILE A 7 4.23 2.01 4.81
C ILE A 7 4.32 0.95 3.69
N CYS A 8 3.21 0.34 3.26
CA CYS A 8 3.20 -0.55 2.09
C CYS A 8 3.27 0.21 0.76
N SER A 9 2.77 1.46 0.68
CA SER A 9 2.89 2.31 -0.52
C SER A 9 4.31 2.85 -0.72
N ILE A 10 5.09 3.00 0.35
CA ILE A 10 6.52 3.35 0.29
C ILE A 10 7.36 2.23 -0.35
N LEU A 11 6.85 1.00 -0.40
CA LEU A 11 7.49 -0.16 -1.06
C LEU A 11 7.09 -0.33 -2.53
N ALA A 12 6.71 0.72 -3.24
CA ALA A 12 6.55 0.68 -4.70
C ALA A 12 7.93 0.68 -5.38
N ALA A 13 8.40 -0.52 -5.70
CA ALA A 13 9.79 -0.81 -6.05
C ALA A 13 10.10 -0.70 -7.54
N ALA A 14 11.12 0.06 -7.91
CA ALA A 14 11.84 -0.15 -9.17
C ALA A 14 12.88 -1.26 -8.98
N VAL A 15 12.80 -2.33 -9.74
CA VAL A 15 13.78 -3.42 -9.70
C VAL A 15 14.98 -3.03 -10.57
N LEU A 16 16.05 -2.56 -9.94
CA LEU A 16 17.36 -2.43 -10.57
C LEU A 16 18.19 -3.67 -10.22
N LEU A 17 18.46 -4.52 -11.21
CA LEU A 17 19.21 -5.75 -11.05
C LEU A 17 20.71 -5.45 -11.08
N LEU A 18 21.38 -5.64 -9.95
CA LEU A 18 22.83 -5.74 -9.92
C LEU A 18 23.24 -7.21 -10.17
N PRO A 19 24.20 -7.49 -11.05
CA PRO A 19 24.67 -8.86 -11.30
C PRO A 19 25.48 -9.36 -10.09
N THR A 20 24.90 -10.27 -9.33
CA THR A 20 25.65 -11.05 -8.33
C THR A 20 26.15 -12.33 -8.99
N THR A 21 27.46 -12.46 -9.10
CA THR A 21 28.16 -13.66 -9.57
C THR A 21 28.02 -14.79 -8.54
N PHE A 22 27.12 -15.73 -8.79
CA PHE A 22 27.15 -17.08 -8.22
C PHE A 22 27.03 -18.10 -9.34
N ALA A 23 27.98 -19.03 -9.37
CA ALA A 23 28.11 -20.09 -10.36
C ALA A 23 26.94 -21.08 -10.28
N ALA A 24 26.02 -20.99 -11.22
CA ALA A 24 25.12 -22.06 -11.63
C ALA A 24 24.77 -21.80 -13.10
N ALA A 25 24.91 -22.82 -13.94
CA ALA A 25 24.71 -22.90 -15.38
C ALA A 25 24.38 -21.58 -16.07
N GLU A 26 25.31 -21.07 -16.88
CA GLU A 26 25.23 -19.80 -17.63
C GLU A 26 24.06 -19.78 -18.64
N THR A 27 22.83 -19.61 -18.16
CA THR A 27 21.80 -18.99 -18.98
C THR A 27 22.23 -17.53 -19.14
N SER A 28 22.49 -17.13 -20.39
CA SER A 28 22.83 -15.74 -20.70
C SER A 28 21.83 -14.79 -20.04
N PHE A 29 22.28 -13.65 -19.49
CA PHE A 29 21.41 -12.59 -18.96
C PHE A 29 20.25 -12.30 -19.92
N LYS A 30 20.54 -12.24 -21.21
CA LYS A 30 19.57 -12.05 -22.29
C LYS A 30 18.46 -13.13 -22.25
N GLU A 31 18.80 -14.40 -22.09
CA GLU A 31 17.79 -15.48 -22.04
C GLU A 31 16.92 -15.42 -20.77
N THR A 32 17.47 -14.97 -19.65
CA THR A 32 16.75 -14.86 -18.39
C THR A 32 15.71 -13.74 -18.40
N PHE A 33 16.00 -12.63 -19.11
CA PHE A 33 15.19 -11.42 -19.12
C PHE A 33 14.52 -11.12 -20.46
N THR A 34 14.44 -12.10 -21.35
CA THR A 34 13.75 -11.95 -22.64
C THR A 34 12.63 -12.95 -22.75
N ASP A 35 11.42 -12.45 -23.10
CA ASP A 35 10.30 -13.32 -23.42
C ASP A 35 10.51 -13.94 -24.82
N PRO A 36 10.52 -15.29 -24.92
CA PRO A 36 10.70 -15.95 -26.21
C PRO A 36 9.56 -15.69 -27.20
N ALA A 37 8.39 -15.25 -26.73
CA ALA A 37 7.23 -15.04 -27.59
C ALA A 37 7.28 -13.72 -28.38
N ASP A 38 7.92 -12.67 -27.84
CA ASP A 38 7.98 -11.35 -28.47
C ASP A 38 9.37 -10.70 -28.46
N GLY A 39 10.35 -11.34 -27.82
CA GLY A 39 11.71 -10.82 -27.72
C GLY A 39 11.85 -9.60 -26.77
N ALA A 40 10.79 -9.19 -26.09
CA ALA A 40 10.79 -8.05 -25.18
C ALA A 40 11.36 -8.41 -23.80
N PHE A 41 11.74 -7.38 -23.02
CA PHE A 41 12.15 -7.55 -21.63
C PHE A 41 11.02 -8.18 -20.82
N ASP A 42 11.33 -9.25 -20.08
CA ASP A 42 10.37 -9.98 -19.24
C ASP A 42 11.06 -10.67 -18.05
N MET A 43 10.57 -10.40 -16.85
CA MET A 43 11.09 -10.96 -15.61
C MET A 43 10.47 -12.30 -15.22
N SER A 44 9.52 -12.83 -15.99
CA SER A 44 8.79 -14.06 -15.62
C SER A 44 9.73 -15.25 -15.39
N ARG A 45 10.73 -15.43 -16.26
CA ARG A 45 11.72 -16.50 -16.13
C ARG A 45 12.57 -16.31 -14.88
N PHE A 46 13.05 -15.10 -14.63
CA PHE A 46 13.81 -14.74 -13.45
C PHE A 46 13.05 -15.07 -12.16
N ILE A 47 11.78 -14.63 -12.05
CA ILE A 47 10.93 -14.89 -10.89
C ILE A 47 10.64 -16.40 -10.75
N LYS A 48 10.47 -17.14 -11.87
CA LYS A 48 10.17 -18.57 -11.86
C LYS A 48 11.37 -19.46 -11.50
N THR A 49 12.58 -19.11 -11.98
CA THR A 49 13.74 -20.00 -11.88
C THR A 49 14.55 -19.80 -10.61
N ARG A 50 14.44 -18.65 -9.95
CA ARG A 50 15.18 -18.40 -8.71
C ARG A 50 14.38 -18.84 -7.50
N THR A 51 14.72 -20.01 -6.98
CA THR A 51 14.59 -20.35 -5.57
C THR A 51 15.62 -19.50 -4.81
N GLY A 52 15.27 -18.27 -4.43
CA GLY A 52 16.24 -17.41 -3.79
C GLY A 52 15.67 -16.01 -3.56
N PHE A 53 16.55 -15.09 -3.30
CA PHE A 53 16.22 -13.70 -3.04
C PHE A 53 16.20 -12.87 -4.34
N VAL A 54 15.25 -11.96 -4.43
CA VAL A 54 15.14 -10.93 -5.47
C VAL A 54 15.49 -9.60 -4.83
N PRO A 55 16.60 -8.95 -5.20
CA PRO A 55 16.87 -7.60 -4.75
C PRO A 55 15.85 -6.64 -5.39
N VAL A 56 15.37 -5.71 -4.58
CA VAL A 56 14.38 -4.70 -4.99
C VAL A 56 14.92 -3.34 -4.61
N LEU A 57 14.89 -2.40 -5.54
CA LEU A 57 15.21 -1.00 -5.31
C LEU A 57 14.03 -0.14 -5.77
N ALA A 58 13.68 0.86 -4.98
CA ALA A 58 12.58 1.78 -5.26
C ALA A 58 12.98 3.22 -4.99
N PRO A 59 12.70 4.18 -5.87
CA PRO A 59 12.69 5.58 -5.49
C PRO A 59 11.49 5.84 -4.58
N ILE A 60 11.68 6.69 -3.59
CA ILE A 60 10.62 7.25 -2.75
C ILE A 60 10.34 8.66 -3.27
N THR A 61 9.07 8.92 -3.56
CA THR A 61 8.62 10.20 -4.10
C THR A 61 7.37 10.69 -3.36
N GLU A 62 7.14 10.14 -2.15
CA GLU A 62 6.00 10.52 -1.30
C GLU A 62 6.23 11.90 -0.69
N PRO A 63 5.36 12.89 -0.98
CA PRO A 63 5.57 14.27 -0.54
C PRO A 63 5.68 14.45 0.98
N ALA A 64 5.07 13.56 1.77
CA ALA A 64 5.11 13.66 3.23
C ALA A 64 6.48 13.33 3.85
N VAL A 65 7.32 12.56 3.16
CA VAL A 65 8.66 12.14 3.61
C VAL A 65 9.78 12.62 2.69
N GLY A 66 9.44 13.32 1.60
CA GLY A 66 10.40 13.83 0.63
C GLY A 66 10.93 12.78 -0.34
N TYR A 67 11.95 13.14 -1.12
CA TYR A 67 12.58 12.24 -2.08
C TYR A 67 13.58 11.31 -1.38
N GLY A 68 13.66 10.08 -1.87
CA GLY A 68 14.56 9.11 -1.27
C GLY A 68 14.66 7.81 -2.06
N GLY A 69 15.15 6.78 -1.39
CA GLY A 69 15.26 5.44 -1.94
C GLY A 69 14.95 4.38 -0.90
N ALA A 70 14.36 3.28 -1.37
CA ALA A 70 14.19 2.06 -0.61
C ALA A 70 14.94 0.91 -1.29
N GLY A 71 15.51 0.03 -0.49
CA GLY A 71 16.17 -1.17 -0.98
C GLY A 71 15.89 -2.36 -0.09
N GLY A 72 15.82 -3.55 -0.67
CA GLY A 72 15.53 -4.75 0.09
C GLY A 72 15.71 -6.03 -0.69
N VAL A 73 15.31 -7.10 -0.04
CA VAL A 73 15.37 -8.45 -0.58
C VAL A 73 14.01 -9.11 -0.37
N VAL A 74 13.45 -9.67 -1.44
CA VAL A 74 12.24 -10.48 -1.41
C VAL A 74 12.59 -11.93 -1.70
N ILE A 75 12.12 -12.83 -0.85
CA ILE A 75 12.31 -14.29 -0.98
C ILE A 75 10.94 -14.88 -1.31
N PHE A 76 10.80 -15.48 -2.49
CA PHE A 76 9.61 -16.22 -2.88
C PHE A 76 9.69 -17.66 -2.38
N HIS A 77 8.69 -18.08 -1.62
CA HIS A 77 8.60 -19.45 -1.12
C HIS A 77 7.81 -20.30 -2.11
N ARG A 78 8.50 -21.30 -2.66
CA ARG A 78 7.87 -22.29 -3.55
C ARG A 78 7.41 -23.50 -2.74
N LYS A 79 6.23 -24.03 -3.07
CA LYS A 79 5.84 -25.36 -2.64
C LYS A 79 6.51 -26.39 -3.57
N GLU A 80 7.17 -27.41 -3.00
CA GLU A 80 7.62 -28.58 -3.76
C GLU A 80 6.41 -29.23 -4.44
N GLY A 81 6.52 -29.48 -5.75
CA GLY A 81 5.45 -30.12 -6.54
C GLY A 81 4.41 -29.21 -7.16
N GLU A 82 4.48 -27.89 -6.98
CA GLU A 82 3.61 -26.96 -7.70
C GLU A 82 4.13 -26.79 -9.13
N PRO A 83 3.37 -27.23 -10.18
CA PRO A 83 3.81 -27.09 -11.56
C PRO A 83 4.00 -25.61 -11.87
N ALA A 84 5.10 -25.28 -12.54
CA ALA A 84 5.30 -23.92 -13.10
C ALA A 84 4.09 -23.63 -13.98
N ARG A 85 3.30 -22.60 -13.65
CA ARG A 85 2.14 -22.22 -14.47
C ARG A 85 2.60 -21.98 -15.91
N ASP A 86 1.91 -22.62 -16.84
CA ASP A 86 2.11 -22.43 -18.26
C ASP A 86 1.75 -20.98 -18.62
N PRO A 87 2.67 -20.20 -19.21
CA PRO A 87 2.37 -18.83 -19.66
C PRO A 87 1.22 -18.77 -20.67
N ALA A 88 0.99 -19.85 -21.44
CA ALA A 88 -0.12 -19.94 -22.39
C ALA A 88 -1.49 -20.01 -21.70
N ARG A 89 -1.54 -20.32 -20.41
CA ARG A 89 -2.75 -20.33 -19.57
C ARG A 89 -2.84 -19.14 -18.61
N ALA A 90 -2.01 -18.12 -18.79
CA ALA A 90 -2.12 -16.86 -18.08
C ALA A 90 -3.40 -16.14 -18.53
N GLY A 91 -4.48 -16.31 -17.82
CA GLY A 91 -5.83 -15.82 -18.17
C GLY A 91 -6.94 -16.82 -17.86
N GLU A 92 -6.62 -18.11 -17.67
CA GLU A 92 -7.57 -19.12 -17.25
C GLU A 92 -7.49 -19.29 -15.71
N GLY A 93 -8.48 -18.74 -15.01
CA GLY A 93 -8.66 -18.89 -13.57
C GLY A 93 -7.90 -17.82 -12.72
N ARG A 94 -8.30 -17.74 -11.46
CA ARG A 94 -7.74 -16.82 -10.46
C ARG A 94 -6.28 -17.16 -10.16
N MET A 95 -5.41 -16.14 -10.15
CA MET A 95 -4.02 -16.30 -9.73
C MET A 95 -3.93 -16.36 -8.19
N THR A 96 -3.45 -17.48 -7.65
CA THR A 96 -3.14 -17.57 -6.22
C THR A 96 -1.93 -16.68 -5.88
N PRO A 97 -2.03 -15.80 -4.89
CA PRO A 97 -0.90 -14.99 -4.47
C PRO A 97 0.28 -15.86 -4.01
N PRO A 98 1.53 -15.47 -4.28
CA PRO A 98 2.68 -16.20 -3.80
C PRO A 98 2.89 -16.00 -2.28
N SER A 99 3.43 -17.02 -1.60
CA SER A 99 4.03 -16.83 -0.28
C SER A 99 5.41 -16.19 -0.46
N LEU A 100 5.71 -15.18 0.37
CA LEU A 100 6.98 -14.45 0.29
C LEU A 100 7.42 -13.94 1.66
N SER A 101 8.74 -13.77 1.84
CA SER A 101 9.33 -13.00 2.93
C SER A 101 10.10 -11.83 2.35
N ALA A 102 10.15 -10.72 3.07
CA ALA A 102 10.92 -9.57 2.64
C ALA A 102 11.63 -8.91 3.83
N VAL A 103 12.80 -8.34 3.55
CA VAL A 103 13.46 -7.37 4.42
C VAL A 103 13.83 -6.17 3.55
N ALA A 104 13.46 -4.98 3.98
CA ALA A 104 13.73 -3.75 3.25
C ALA A 104 14.04 -2.59 4.19
N GLY A 105 14.82 -1.64 3.72
CA GLY A 105 15.06 -0.37 4.39
C GLY A 105 14.87 0.78 3.41
N PHE A 106 14.70 1.98 3.97
CA PHE A 106 14.59 3.20 3.19
C PHE A 106 15.30 4.36 3.88
N ALA A 107 15.63 5.37 3.08
CA ALA A 107 16.08 6.68 3.57
C ALA A 107 15.62 7.78 2.61
N THR A 108 15.35 8.97 3.15
CA THR A 108 14.88 10.15 2.41
C THR A 108 15.67 11.40 2.74
N GLU A 109 15.58 12.41 1.89
CA GLU A 109 16.32 13.67 2.00
C GLU A 109 15.97 14.49 3.25
N ASN A 110 14.74 14.34 3.77
CA ASN A 110 14.33 15.02 5.00
C ASN A 110 14.86 14.34 6.28
N GLY A 111 15.68 13.28 6.15
CA GLY A 111 16.26 12.55 7.28
C GLY A 111 15.43 11.36 7.76
N SER A 112 14.27 11.08 7.17
CA SER A 112 13.49 9.88 7.52
C SER A 112 14.21 8.61 7.05
N TRP A 113 14.22 7.57 7.88
CA TRP A 113 14.75 6.25 7.53
C TRP A 113 14.05 5.13 8.27
N GLY A 114 14.19 3.90 7.81
CA GLY A 114 13.62 2.76 8.50
C GLY A 114 14.04 1.43 7.90
N ILE A 115 13.79 0.36 8.67
CA ILE A 115 14.00 -1.03 8.27
C ILE A 115 12.78 -1.86 8.66
N PHE A 116 12.34 -2.74 7.77
CA PHE A 116 11.18 -3.60 7.97
C PHE A 116 11.45 -5.01 7.51
N GLY A 117 10.92 -5.98 8.24
CA GLY A 117 10.88 -7.38 7.84
C GLY A 117 9.47 -7.93 7.95
N GLY A 118 9.11 -8.83 7.03
CA GLY A 118 7.79 -9.43 7.04
C GLY A 118 7.69 -10.72 6.24
N HIS A 119 6.62 -11.44 6.50
CA HIS A 119 6.26 -12.67 5.82
C HIS A 119 4.78 -12.64 5.42
N ARG A 120 4.51 -12.97 4.16
CA ARG A 120 3.19 -13.29 3.65
C ARG A 120 3.13 -14.79 3.35
N GLY A 121 2.21 -15.48 4.01
CA GLY A 121 1.93 -16.89 3.77
C GLY A 121 0.59 -17.07 3.08
N VAL A 122 0.54 -17.95 2.07
CA VAL A 122 -0.71 -18.38 1.41
C VAL A 122 -0.68 -19.88 1.34
N TRP A 123 -1.64 -20.54 2.02
CA TRP A 123 -1.68 -21.97 2.16
C TRP A 123 -3.01 -22.59 1.74
N LYS A 124 -3.00 -23.91 1.49
CA LYS A 124 -4.17 -24.70 1.14
C LYS A 124 -4.97 -24.11 -0.04
N GLU A 125 -4.27 -23.81 -1.14
CA GLU A 125 -4.90 -23.24 -2.34
C GLU A 125 -5.67 -21.95 -2.07
N ASP A 126 -5.02 -21.01 -1.35
CA ASP A 126 -5.57 -19.72 -0.94
C ASP A 126 -6.76 -19.82 0.04
N ARG A 127 -6.82 -20.90 0.85
CA ARG A 127 -7.80 -20.99 1.95
C ARG A 127 -7.34 -20.26 3.21
N ILE A 128 -6.05 -20.14 3.41
CA ILE A 128 -5.46 -19.49 4.59
C ILE A 128 -4.47 -18.46 4.09
N ARG A 129 -4.64 -17.22 4.53
CA ARG A 129 -3.73 -16.10 4.27
C ARG A 129 -3.19 -15.57 5.59
N TYR A 130 -1.91 -15.31 5.63
CA TYR A 130 -1.23 -14.71 6.76
C TYR A 130 -0.34 -13.57 6.28
N LEU A 131 -0.26 -12.50 7.09
CA LEU A 131 0.71 -11.43 6.91
C LEU A 131 1.23 -11.05 8.30
N GLY A 132 2.54 -11.20 8.51
CA GLY A 132 3.20 -10.74 9.71
C GLY A 132 4.37 -9.85 9.39
N GLY A 133 4.63 -8.86 10.26
CA GLY A 133 5.72 -7.92 10.05
C GLY A 133 6.13 -7.18 11.31
N LEU A 134 7.39 -6.75 11.30
CA LEU A 134 8.02 -5.94 12.34
C LEU A 134 8.95 -4.93 11.67
N GLY A 135 9.09 -3.75 12.26
CA GLY A 135 10.00 -2.74 11.74
C GLY A 135 10.46 -1.76 12.79
N TYR A 136 11.34 -0.88 12.35
CA TYR A 136 11.75 0.34 13.03
C TYR A 136 11.80 1.45 12.01
N ALA A 137 11.30 2.63 12.37
CA ALA A 137 11.44 3.82 11.55
C ALA A 137 11.66 5.07 12.42
N ASP A 138 12.45 5.99 11.89
CA ASP A 138 12.61 7.36 12.36
C ASP A 138 12.09 8.28 11.25
N LEU A 139 10.96 8.91 11.50
CA LEU A 139 10.21 9.65 10.49
C LEU A 139 10.19 11.14 10.84
N GLN A 140 10.60 11.96 9.90
CA GLN A 140 10.43 13.40 9.93
C GLN A 140 9.21 13.76 9.09
N LEU A 141 8.12 14.18 9.73
CA LEU A 141 6.85 14.43 9.06
C LEU A 141 6.39 15.84 9.34
N THR A 142 5.72 16.45 8.38
CA THR A 142 5.00 17.70 8.61
C THR A 142 3.55 17.38 8.93
N PHE A 143 3.12 17.75 10.13
CA PHE A 143 1.73 17.67 10.56
C PHE A 143 1.01 18.96 10.26
N TYR A 144 -0.18 18.87 9.71
CA TYR A 144 -1.07 19.99 9.42
C TYR A 144 -2.23 19.99 10.41
N GLY A 145 -2.72 21.18 10.81
CA GLY A 145 -3.89 21.27 11.67
C GLY A 145 -5.11 20.61 11.03
N SER A 146 -5.86 19.82 11.82
CA SER A 146 -7.02 19.07 11.33
C SER A 146 -8.27 19.92 11.11
N ARG A 147 -8.30 21.16 11.62
CA ARG A 147 -9.46 22.07 11.49
C ARG A 147 -9.23 23.06 10.36
N PRO A 148 -10.30 23.51 9.65
CA PRO A 148 -10.17 24.51 8.58
C PRO A 148 -9.44 25.77 9.00
N GLU A 149 -9.63 26.21 10.25
CA GLU A 149 -8.99 27.41 10.83
C GLU A 149 -7.49 27.23 11.11
N THR A 150 -7.01 25.97 11.16
CA THR A 150 -5.61 25.60 11.46
C THR A 150 -4.92 24.86 10.33
N SER A 151 -5.61 24.63 9.22
CA SER A 151 -5.09 23.85 8.08
C SER A 151 -3.83 24.44 7.44
N ASP A 152 -3.63 25.75 7.58
CA ASP A 152 -2.44 26.48 7.09
C ASP A 152 -1.27 26.48 8.11
N ILE A 153 -1.51 25.93 9.32
CA ILE A 153 -0.47 25.82 10.35
C ILE A 153 0.14 24.43 10.24
N SER A 154 1.43 24.39 9.92
CA SER A 154 2.17 23.14 9.89
C SER A 154 3.22 23.09 11.00
N ARG A 155 3.52 21.90 11.50
CA ARG A 155 4.60 21.63 12.46
C ARG A 155 5.35 20.38 12.06
N ASP A 156 6.66 20.46 12.18
CA ASP A 156 7.50 19.30 11.98
C ASP A 156 7.48 18.43 13.24
N VAL A 157 7.36 17.13 13.03
CA VAL A 157 7.27 16.13 14.07
C VAL A 157 8.22 14.97 13.75
N GLU A 158 9.06 14.63 14.72
CA GLU A 158 9.87 13.43 14.68
C GLU A 158 9.08 12.28 15.35
N ILE A 159 8.97 11.16 14.64
CA ILE A 159 8.30 9.95 15.14
C ILE A 159 9.23 8.77 15.00
N ARG A 160 9.81 8.32 16.12
CA ARG A 160 10.53 7.05 16.19
C ARG A 160 9.55 5.94 16.54
N THR A 161 9.41 4.94 15.67
CA THR A 161 8.32 3.98 15.79
C THR A 161 8.75 2.54 15.54
N VAL A 162 8.21 1.63 16.35
CA VAL A 162 8.33 0.18 16.18
C VAL A 162 6.94 -0.39 15.89
N PRO A 163 6.57 -0.58 14.63
CA PRO A 163 5.33 -1.27 14.25
C PRO A 163 5.50 -2.79 14.31
N PHE A 164 4.50 -3.47 14.84
CA PHE A 164 4.32 -4.92 14.83
C PHE A 164 2.94 -5.25 14.30
N LEU A 165 2.84 -6.17 13.35
CA LEU A 165 1.61 -6.57 12.68
C LEU A 165 1.49 -8.08 12.61
N GLN A 166 0.29 -8.61 12.92
CA GLN A 166 -0.12 -9.98 12.66
C GLN A 166 -1.52 -9.97 12.05
N ASP A 167 -1.71 -10.62 10.92
CA ASP A 167 -2.98 -10.67 10.20
C ASP A 167 -3.18 -12.11 9.69
N LEU A 168 -4.28 -12.72 10.05
CA LEU A 168 -4.65 -14.07 9.64
C LEU A 168 -6.07 -14.03 9.09
N SER A 169 -6.28 -14.64 7.91
CA SER A 169 -7.62 -14.84 7.38
C SER A 169 -7.82 -16.23 6.82
N VAL A 170 -9.06 -16.65 6.85
CA VAL A 170 -9.50 -17.98 6.38
C VAL A 170 -10.66 -17.80 5.42
N ARG A 171 -10.59 -18.46 4.27
CA ARG A 171 -11.66 -18.48 3.26
C ARG A 171 -12.87 -19.22 3.78
N ILE A 172 -14.04 -18.63 3.65
CA ILE A 172 -15.32 -19.30 3.92
C ILE A 172 -15.56 -20.33 2.81
N PRO A 173 -15.78 -21.61 3.16
CA PRO A 173 -15.93 -22.67 2.17
C PRO A 173 -17.00 -22.38 1.11
N GLY A 174 -16.69 -22.64 -0.16
CA GLY A 174 -17.61 -22.44 -1.28
C GLY A 174 -17.87 -21.00 -1.67
N SER A 175 -17.06 -20.05 -1.17
CA SER A 175 -17.24 -18.62 -1.46
C SER A 175 -15.91 -17.92 -1.72
N ASP A 176 -15.98 -16.64 -2.15
CA ASP A 176 -14.85 -15.73 -2.26
C ASP A 176 -14.69 -14.82 -1.04
N PHE A 177 -15.38 -15.12 0.04
CA PHE A 177 -15.24 -14.41 1.30
C PHE A 177 -14.15 -15.01 2.18
N PHE A 178 -13.44 -14.12 2.89
CA PHE A 178 -12.48 -14.45 3.93
C PHE A 178 -12.90 -13.77 5.23
N ALA A 179 -12.90 -14.50 6.32
CA ALA A 179 -13.00 -13.94 7.66
C ALA A 179 -11.59 -13.85 8.25
N GLY A 180 -11.23 -12.71 8.78
CA GLY A 180 -9.88 -12.46 9.26
C GLY A 180 -9.84 -11.69 10.57
N LEU A 181 -8.68 -11.77 11.20
CA LEU A 181 -8.35 -11.07 12.43
C LEU A 181 -6.95 -10.48 12.29
N ARG A 182 -6.83 -9.19 12.60
CA ARG A 182 -5.56 -8.48 12.63
C ARG A 182 -5.27 -7.99 14.03
N TYR A 183 -4.05 -8.19 14.48
CA TYR A 183 -3.48 -7.52 15.64
C TYR A 183 -2.41 -6.56 15.16
N ILE A 184 -2.46 -5.34 15.69
CA ILE A 184 -1.42 -4.33 15.47
C ILE A 184 -0.95 -3.79 16.82
N PHE A 185 0.37 -3.64 16.95
CA PHE A 185 0.98 -2.92 18.05
C PHE A 185 2.01 -1.95 17.48
N VAL A 186 1.93 -0.69 17.89
CA VAL A 186 2.87 0.37 17.47
C VAL A 186 3.33 1.11 18.71
N SER A 187 4.62 1.07 18.99
CA SER A 187 5.25 1.90 20.03
C SER A 187 5.99 3.05 19.35
N SER A 188 5.68 4.28 19.75
CA SER A 188 6.27 5.48 19.12
C SER A 188 6.72 6.45 20.20
N ASP A 189 7.92 7.02 19.99
CA ASP A 189 8.37 8.23 20.67
C ASP A 189 8.15 9.40 19.73
N ILE A 190 7.39 10.38 20.18
CA ILE A 190 6.95 11.53 19.37
C ILE A 190 7.58 12.79 19.95
N THR A 191 8.23 13.58 19.09
CA THR A 191 8.84 14.85 19.47
C THR A 191 8.40 15.92 18.47
N PHE A 192 7.80 17.00 18.97
CA PHE A 192 7.53 18.18 18.15
C PHE A 192 8.71 19.14 18.20
N GLU A 193 9.10 19.66 17.06
CA GLU A 193 10.05 20.75 17.06
C GLU A 193 9.46 21.99 17.73
N PRO A 194 10.27 22.76 18.51
CA PRO A 194 9.84 24.01 19.13
C PRO A 194 9.37 24.99 18.03
N GLY A 195 8.10 25.37 18.05
CA GLY A 195 7.51 26.22 17.02
C GLY A 195 6.20 26.88 17.46
N ARG A 196 5.43 27.40 16.51
CA ARG A 196 4.10 27.96 16.77
C ARG A 196 3.16 26.93 17.37
N SER A 197 2.55 27.26 18.50
CA SER A 197 1.47 26.43 19.06
C SER A 197 0.29 26.34 18.10
N ILE A 198 -0.17 25.14 17.81
CA ILE A 198 -1.44 24.95 17.08
C ILE A 198 -2.56 25.20 18.09
N PRO A 199 -3.50 26.14 17.83
CA PRO A 199 -4.62 26.35 18.75
C PRO A 199 -5.38 25.05 19.05
N GLY A 200 -5.55 24.74 20.34
CA GLY A 200 -6.21 23.52 20.80
C GLY A 200 -5.30 22.28 20.93
N VAL A 201 -4.00 22.42 20.64
CA VAL A 201 -2.98 21.38 20.84
C VAL A 201 -1.93 21.91 21.79
N THR A 202 -1.78 21.32 22.98
CA THR A 202 -0.71 21.67 23.90
C THR A 202 0.49 20.75 23.67
N ASP A 203 1.70 21.31 23.56
CA ASP A 203 2.96 20.58 23.30
C ASP A 203 3.20 19.46 24.33
N ARG A 204 2.63 19.56 25.53
CA ARG A 204 2.74 18.57 26.60
C ARG A 204 1.90 17.33 26.41
N GLU A 205 0.77 17.43 25.69
CA GLU A 205 -0.15 16.30 25.47
C GLU A 205 0.34 15.34 24.38
N TRP A 206 1.30 15.79 23.56
CA TRP A 206 1.65 15.11 22.31
C TRP A 206 3.13 14.70 22.21
N THR A 207 3.97 15.16 23.15
CA THR A 207 5.38 14.76 23.22
C THR A 207 5.56 13.64 24.23
N GLY A 208 6.11 12.51 23.78
CA GLY A 208 6.42 11.38 24.66
C GLY A 208 6.14 10.02 24.04
N ASN A 209 6.14 9.01 24.90
CA ASN A 209 5.89 7.63 24.50
C ASN A 209 4.40 7.39 24.23
N SER A 210 4.09 6.93 23.06
CA SER A 210 2.75 6.65 22.58
C SER A 210 2.65 5.20 22.11
N LYS A 211 1.66 4.46 22.59
CA LYS A 211 1.43 3.07 22.20
C LYS A 211 0.03 2.90 21.65
N ILE A 212 -0.06 2.29 20.48
CA ILE A 212 -1.32 1.84 19.88
C ILE A 212 -1.30 0.32 19.90
N GLY A 213 -2.26 -0.28 20.58
CA GLY A 213 -2.52 -1.73 20.53
C GLY A 213 -3.94 -1.97 20.09
N GLY A 214 -4.16 -2.86 19.14
CA GLY A 214 -5.52 -3.07 18.64
C GLY A 214 -5.75 -4.42 17.98
N LEU A 215 -7.00 -4.89 18.10
CA LEU A 215 -7.49 -6.10 17.48
C LEU A 215 -8.60 -5.73 16.48
N THR A 216 -8.49 -6.20 15.25
CA THR A 216 -9.39 -5.81 14.16
C THR A 216 -9.92 -7.04 13.44
N PRO A 217 -11.11 -7.55 13.81
CA PRO A 217 -11.85 -8.49 12.98
C PRO A 217 -12.27 -7.84 11.66
N TYR A 218 -12.31 -8.64 10.59
CA TYR A 218 -12.75 -8.16 9.28
C TYR A 218 -13.37 -9.26 8.43
N LEU A 219 -14.17 -8.83 7.47
CA LEU A 219 -14.65 -9.62 6.36
C LEU A 219 -14.09 -9.07 5.06
N GLU A 220 -13.55 -9.94 4.21
CA GLU A 220 -12.98 -9.59 2.91
C GLU A 220 -13.65 -10.42 1.83
N TYR A 221 -14.07 -9.78 0.75
CA TYR A 221 -14.53 -10.42 -0.48
C TYR A 221 -13.49 -10.17 -1.56
N ASP A 222 -13.03 -11.22 -2.22
CA ASP A 222 -11.99 -11.11 -3.23
C ASP A 222 -12.28 -12.08 -4.39
N SER A 223 -12.81 -11.53 -5.47
CA SER A 223 -13.08 -12.22 -6.75
C SER A 223 -12.15 -11.78 -7.87
N THR A 224 -11.07 -11.06 -7.55
CA THR A 224 -10.13 -10.57 -8.57
C THR A 224 -9.42 -11.71 -9.29
N ASP A 225 -9.20 -11.54 -10.59
CA ASP A 225 -8.54 -12.52 -11.46
C ASP A 225 -7.02 -12.56 -11.25
N ASN A 226 -6.42 -11.44 -10.85
CA ASN A 226 -4.98 -11.30 -10.68
C ASN A 226 -4.64 -10.51 -9.41
N PHE A 227 -3.66 -10.99 -8.67
CA PHE A 227 -3.19 -10.34 -7.45
C PHE A 227 -2.38 -9.05 -7.73
N PHE A 228 -1.53 -9.07 -8.76
CA PHE A 228 -0.65 -7.94 -9.05
C PHE A 228 -1.35 -6.82 -9.82
N THR A 229 -2.02 -7.17 -10.90
CA THR A 229 -2.69 -6.20 -11.78
C THR A 229 -4.04 -6.73 -12.21
N PRO A 230 -5.08 -6.60 -11.38
CA PRO A 230 -6.40 -7.10 -11.69
C PRO A 230 -6.97 -6.51 -12.97
N GLY A 231 -7.55 -7.36 -13.82
CA GLY A 231 -8.28 -6.98 -15.02
C GLY A 231 -9.79 -7.00 -14.86
N ARG A 232 -10.27 -7.78 -13.86
CA ARG A 232 -11.70 -7.89 -13.53
C ARG A 232 -11.89 -8.42 -12.10
N GLY A 233 -13.09 -8.21 -11.59
CA GLY A 233 -13.50 -8.68 -10.27
C GLY A 233 -13.55 -7.56 -9.25
N ILE A 234 -13.87 -7.91 -8.03
CA ILE A 234 -14.04 -6.99 -6.91
C ILE A 234 -13.20 -7.48 -5.74
N HIS A 235 -12.50 -6.56 -5.10
CA HIS A 235 -11.89 -6.75 -3.80
C HIS A 235 -12.54 -5.75 -2.83
N ALA A 236 -13.23 -6.25 -1.83
CA ALA A 236 -13.88 -5.43 -0.81
C ALA A 236 -13.52 -5.93 0.58
N LYS A 237 -13.29 -5.03 1.52
CA LYS A 237 -12.96 -5.35 2.90
C LYS A 237 -13.67 -4.40 3.84
N ALA A 238 -14.36 -4.95 4.84
CA ALA A 238 -14.93 -4.21 5.95
C ALA A 238 -14.31 -4.70 7.25
N SER A 239 -13.84 -3.80 8.09
CA SER A 239 -13.14 -4.09 9.33
C SER A 239 -13.59 -3.19 10.47
N LEU A 240 -13.62 -3.72 11.68
CA LEU A 240 -13.91 -3.00 12.90
C LEU A 240 -12.75 -3.16 13.88
N GLY A 241 -11.95 -2.11 14.04
CA GLY A 241 -10.80 -2.06 14.95
C GLY A 241 -11.22 -1.69 16.37
N PHE A 242 -10.71 -2.43 17.34
CA PHE A 242 -10.83 -2.18 18.77
C PHE A 242 -9.43 -1.89 19.28
N PHE A 243 -9.20 -0.65 19.68
CA PHE A 243 -7.94 -0.19 20.23
C PHE A 243 -8.16 0.14 21.72
N ASP A 244 -7.33 -0.44 22.58
CA ASP A 244 -7.57 -0.40 24.02
C ASP A 244 -6.28 -0.78 24.77
N GLU A 245 -6.20 -0.42 26.06
CA GLU A 245 -5.10 -0.80 26.95
C GLU A 245 -4.93 -2.32 27.09
N ILE A 246 -6.01 -3.09 26.99
CA ILE A 246 -5.98 -4.57 27.02
C ILE A 246 -5.14 -5.16 25.88
N PHE A 247 -4.98 -4.42 24.77
CA PHE A 247 -4.14 -4.80 23.64
C PHE A 247 -2.74 -4.16 23.67
N GLY A 248 -2.37 -3.53 24.80
CA GLY A 248 -1.07 -2.91 25.03
C GLY A 248 -0.97 -1.44 24.61
N GLY A 249 -2.09 -0.82 24.21
CA GLY A 249 -2.18 0.60 23.83
C GLY A 249 -2.29 1.56 25.00
N ASN A 250 -2.27 2.87 24.70
CA ASN A 250 -2.54 3.95 25.64
C ASN A 250 -3.86 4.68 25.32
N TYR A 251 -4.56 4.27 24.27
CA TYR A 251 -5.72 4.96 23.71
C TYR A 251 -6.90 4.02 23.61
N ASP A 252 -8.10 4.54 23.88
CA ASP A 252 -9.37 3.82 23.72
C ASP A 252 -10.17 4.44 22.56
N TYR A 253 -10.16 3.75 21.43
CA TYR A 253 -10.93 4.17 20.25
C TYR A 253 -11.37 2.97 19.41
N ARG A 254 -12.33 3.22 18.54
CA ARG A 254 -12.85 2.26 17.58
C ARG A 254 -12.67 2.82 16.18
N GLU A 255 -12.37 1.95 15.23
CA GLU A 255 -12.20 2.31 13.83
C GLU A 255 -13.05 1.41 12.95
N LEU A 256 -13.99 1.97 12.23
CA LEU A 256 -14.67 1.30 11.12
C LEU A 256 -13.97 1.68 9.81
N HIS A 257 -13.50 0.68 9.07
CA HIS A 257 -12.91 0.89 7.75
C HIS A 257 -13.57 -0.01 6.73
N ALA A 258 -14.12 0.58 5.67
CA ALA A 258 -14.73 -0.12 4.55
C ALA A 258 -14.07 0.36 3.25
N LYS A 259 -13.51 -0.57 2.50
CA LYS A 259 -12.86 -0.32 1.20
C LYS A 259 -13.37 -1.29 0.17
N ALA A 260 -13.69 -0.80 -1.02
CA ALA A 260 -14.06 -1.61 -2.17
C ALA A 260 -13.31 -1.11 -3.41
N VAL A 261 -12.79 -2.06 -4.18
CA VAL A 261 -12.13 -1.82 -5.46
C VAL A 261 -12.72 -2.78 -6.48
N GLY A 262 -13.22 -2.26 -7.59
CA GLY A 262 -13.76 -3.06 -8.68
C GLY A 262 -13.04 -2.80 -9.99
N TYR A 263 -12.94 -3.83 -10.83
CA TYR A 263 -12.30 -3.78 -12.15
C TYR A 263 -13.20 -4.39 -13.20
N TRP A 264 -13.37 -3.67 -14.32
CA TRP A 264 -14.23 -4.08 -15.42
C TRP A 264 -13.50 -3.93 -16.75
N PRO A 265 -13.36 -4.98 -17.56
CA PRO A 265 -12.86 -4.89 -18.92
C PRO A 265 -13.94 -4.25 -19.81
N VAL A 266 -13.84 -2.94 -20.03
CA VAL A 266 -14.80 -2.18 -20.86
C VAL A 266 -14.55 -2.36 -22.36
N LEU A 267 -13.29 -2.64 -22.73
CA LEU A 267 -12.86 -3.05 -24.07
C LEU A 267 -11.80 -4.14 -23.92
N PRO A 268 -11.48 -4.91 -24.98
CA PRO A 268 -10.44 -5.94 -24.89
C PRO A 268 -9.07 -5.44 -24.41
N THR A 269 -8.78 -4.15 -24.62
CA THR A 269 -7.52 -3.51 -24.24
C THR A 269 -7.67 -2.47 -23.13
N VAL A 270 -8.90 -2.24 -22.63
CA VAL A 270 -9.19 -1.19 -21.64
C VAL A 270 -9.87 -1.79 -20.42
N VAL A 271 -9.30 -1.57 -19.27
CA VAL A 271 -9.86 -1.91 -17.97
C VAL A 271 -10.19 -0.62 -17.22
N ALA A 272 -11.45 -0.47 -16.80
CA ALA A 272 -11.86 0.57 -15.86
C ALA A 272 -11.80 0.03 -14.44
N GLY A 273 -11.30 0.84 -13.53
CA GLY A 273 -11.25 0.58 -12.10
C GLY A 273 -11.97 1.66 -11.30
N LEU A 274 -12.58 1.28 -10.19
CA LEU A 274 -13.20 2.20 -9.24
C LEU A 274 -12.82 1.78 -7.83
N ARG A 275 -12.36 2.74 -7.01
CA ARG A 275 -12.11 2.58 -5.59
C ARG A 275 -13.05 3.47 -4.79
N ALA A 276 -13.69 2.89 -3.80
CA ALA A 276 -14.40 3.59 -2.73
C ALA A 276 -13.78 3.21 -1.39
N ASP A 277 -13.55 4.19 -0.52
CA ASP A 277 -12.87 4.01 0.76
C ASP A 277 -13.53 4.90 1.81
N GLY A 278 -13.95 4.33 2.93
CA GLY A 278 -14.56 5.04 4.05
C GLY A 278 -13.91 4.61 5.36
N GLN A 279 -13.46 5.58 6.15
CA GLN A 279 -12.81 5.38 7.44
C GLN A 279 -13.46 6.27 8.47
N PHE A 280 -13.84 5.68 9.61
CA PHE A 280 -14.57 6.34 10.68
C PHE A 280 -13.95 5.96 12.01
N VAL A 281 -13.60 6.95 12.82
CA VAL A 281 -12.96 6.78 14.13
C VAL A 281 -13.82 7.42 15.20
N ALA A 282 -14.02 6.69 16.31
CA ALA A 282 -14.73 7.18 17.49
C ALA A 282 -13.92 6.87 18.75
N GLY A 283 -13.81 7.82 19.67
CA GLY A 283 -13.01 7.74 20.89
C GLY A 283 -11.71 8.52 20.81
N ASP A 284 -10.78 8.24 21.71
CA ASP A 284 -9.56 9.02 21.92
C ASP A 284 -8.40 8.53 21.05
N ALA A 285 -8.53 8.66 19.74
CA ALA A 285 -7.45 8.31 18.82
C ALA A 285 -6.37 9.40 18.80
N PRO A 286 -5.07 9.04 18.83
CA PRO A 286 -4.02 10.03 18.67
C PRO A 286 -4.02 10.62 17.25
N PHE A 287 -3.63 11.89 17.09
CA PHE A 287 -3.70 12.65 15.84
C PHE A 287 -3.09 11.90 14.64
N TYR A 288 -1.99 11.21 14.85
CA TYR A 288 -1.29 10.47 13.82
C TYR A 288 -1.97 9.13 13.45
N ALA A 289 -2.99 8.70 14.20
CA ALA A 289 -3.84 7.55 13.89
C ALA A 289 -5.17 7.95 13.23
N LEU A 290 -5.50 9.23 13.21
CA LEU A 290 -6.69 9.71 12.50
C LEU A 290 -6.60 9.38 11.01
N PRO A 291 -7.71 8.99 10.38
CA PRO A 291 -7.78 8.80 8.94
C PRO A 291 -7.55 10.11 8.18
N PHE A 292 -7.09 9.97 6.95
CA PHE A 292 -6.87 11.10 6.04
C PHE A 292 -7.23 10.72 4.60
N VAL A 293 -7.47 11.72 3.76
CA VAL A 293 -7.76 11.51 2.34
C VAL A 293 -6.52 10.94 1.64
N GLN A 294 -6.64 9.69 1.19
CA GLN A 294 -5.57 8.96 0.50
C GLN A 294 -5.79 8.99 -1.01
N LEU A 295 -5.31 10.03 -1.66
CA LEU A 295 -5.32 10.18 -3.12
C LEU A 295 -3.92 10.50 -3.62
N ARG A 296 -3.56 10.01 -4.80
CA ARG A 296 -2.29 10.34 -5.46
C ARG A 296 -2.16 11.86 -5.64
N GLY A 297 -1.01 12.45 -5.29
CA GLY A 297 -0.78 13.89 -5.37
C GLY A 297 -1.22 14.69 -4.13
N ILE A 298 -1.79 14.02 -3.13
CA ILE A 298 -2.12 14.62 -1.83
C ILE A 298 -1.15 14.07 -0.78
N PRO A 299 -0.44 14.92 -0.04
CA PRO A 299 0.47 14.47 1.02
C PRO A 299 -0.27 13.68 2.10
N ALA A 300 0.38 12.67 2.66
CA ALA A 300 -0.14 11.96 3.82
C ALA A 300 -0.35 12.94 4.99
N LEU A 301 -1.42 12.71 5.76
CA LEU A 301 -1.82 13.52 6.91
C LEU A 301 -2.27 14.97 6.58
N ARG A 302 -2.43 15.33 5.31
CA ARG A 302 -2.80 16.72 4.93
C ARG A 302 -4.26 17.03 5.20
N TYR A 303 -5.17 16.14 4.82
CA TYR A 303 -6.62 16.29 5.04
C TYR A 303 -7.10 15.17 5.94
N GLN A 304 -7.08 15.43 7.25
CA GLN A 304 -7.45 14.49 8.31
C GLN A 304 -8.78 14.85 8.95
N GLY A 305 -9.43 13.85 9.52
CA GLY A 305 -10.60 13.98 10.37
C GLY A 305 -10.94 12.64 11.01
N THR A 306 -11.92 12.58 11.89
CA THR A 306 -12.42 11.32 12.42
C THR A 306 -13.13 10.50 11.36
N ASP A 307 -13.67 11.16 10.33
CA ASP A 307 -14.47 10.58 9.26
C ASP A 307 -13.92 11.00 7.91
N VAL A 308 -13.58 10.02 7.08
CA VAL A 308 -12.98 10.24 5.75
C VAL A 308 -13.67 9.38 4.72
N LEU A 309 -14.02 10.00 3.60
CA LEU A 309 -14.55 9.33 2.40
C LEU A 309 -13.68 9.65 1.20
N THR A 310 -13.37 8.64 0.40
CA THR A 310 -12.56 8.78 -0.82
C THR A 310 -13.14 7.95 -1.95
N LEU A 311 -13.19 8.53 -3.14
CA LEU A 311 -13.59 7.88 -4.37
C LEU A 311 -12.53 8.17 -5.44
N GLU A 312 -12.04 7.14 -6.15
CA GLU A 312 -11.06 7.31 -7.22
C GLU A 312 -11.34 6.34 -8.36
N THR A 313 -11.29 6.82 -9.61
CA THR A 313 -11.35 5.99 -10.81
C THR A 313 -9.99 5.89 -11.49
N GLU A 314 -9.73 4.78 -12.19
CA GLU A 314 -8.52 4.56 -12.95
C GLU A 314 -8.84 3.77 -14.22
N GLU A 315 -8.51 4.31 -15.38
CA GLU A 315 -8.62 3.65 -16.67
C GLU A 315 -7.23 3.23 -17.16
N ARG A 316 -7.07 1.93 -17.44
CA ARG A 316 -5.84 1.35 -17.97
C ARG A 316 -6.07 0.90 -19.41
N TRP A 317 -5.35 1.48 -20.36
CA TRP A 317 -5.40 1.15 -21.77
C TRP A 317 -4.09 0.53 -22.24
N MET A 318 -4.12 -0.76 -22.57
CA MET A 318 -2.99 -1.45 -23.20
C MET A 318 -2.92 -1.09 -24.68
N VAL A 319 -2.06 -0.12 -25.01
CA VAL A 319 -1.85 0.37 -26.38
C VAL A 319 -1.12 -0.67 -27.23
N THR A 320 -0.24 -1.44 -26.62
CA THR A 320 0.45 -2.58 -27.23
C THR A 320 0.39 -3.77 -26.25
N PRO A 321 0.79 -4.99 -26.65
CA PRO A 321 0.84 -6.12 -25.72
C PRO A 321 1.73 -5.91 -24.48
N ARG A 322 2.64 -4.92 -24.52
CA ARG A 322 3.59 -4.64 -23.44
C ARG A 322 3.41 -3.27 -22.81
N TRP A 323 2.93 -2.29 -23.53
CA TRP A 323 2.82 -0.91 -23.07
C TRP A 323 1.37 -0.48 -22.92
N GLY A 324 1.07 0.11 -21.77
CA GLY A 324 -0.21 0.71 -21.46
C GLY A 324 -0.08 2.15 -21.00
N LEU A 325 -1.17 2.87 -21.13
CA LEU A 325 -1.40 4.19 -20.54
C LEU A 325 -2.41 4.07 -19.41
N VAL A 326 -2.31 4.97 -18.44
CA VAL A 326 -3.23 5.08 -17.33
C VAL A 326 -3.70 6.51 -17.20
N GLY A 327 -5.01 6.70 -16.99
CA GLY A 327 -5.60 7.95 -16.53
C GLY A 327 -6.34 7.70 -15.22
N PHE A 328 -6.35 8.68 -14.31
CA PHE A 328 -7.08 8.56 -13.05
C PHE A 328 -7.55 9.90 -12.56
N ALA A 329 -8.65 9.88 -11.80
CA ALA A 329 -9.17 11.03 -11.08
C ALA A 329 -9.89 10.57 -9.81
N GLY A 330 -9.89 11.40 -8.79
CA GLY A 330 -10.54 11.08 -7.52
C GLY A 330 -10.95 12.31 -6.74
N ILE A 331 -11.81 12.07 -5.77
CA ILE A 331 -12.27 13.07 -4.80
C ILE A 331 -12.24 12.47 -3.40
N GLY A 332 -12.08 13.32 -2.40
CA GLY A 332 -12.14 12.93 -1.00
C GLY A 332 -12.63 14.06 -0.12
N ARG A 333 -13.16 13.69 1.04
CA ARG A 333 -13.57 14.59 2.11
C ARG A 333 -13.12 14.04 3.45
N ALA A 334 -12.72 14.94 4.36
CA ALA A 334 -12.39 14.63 5.74
C ALA A 334 -13.08 15.62 6.66
N ALA A 335 -13.65 15.14 7.76
CA ALA A 335 -14.31 15.97 8.77
C ALA A 335 -14.24 15.31 10.16
N ASP A 336 -14.48 16.11 11.19
CA ASP A 336 -14.67 15.59 12.54
C ASP A 336 -16.18 15.37 12.77
N GLY A 337 -16.63 14.15 12.45
CA GLY A 337 -18.02 13.70 12.52
C GLY A 337 -18.68 13.53 11.15
N PHE A 338 -19.51 12.48 11.04
CA PHE A 338 -20.17 12.10 9.80
C PHE A 338 -21.07 13.19 9.20
N ASP A 339 -21.80 13.90 10.04
CA ASP A 339 -22.70 14.97 9.60
C ASP A 339 -21.94 16.16 9.01
N ALA A 340 -20.70 16.40 9.47
CA ALA A 340 -19.87 17.47 8.95
C ALA A 340 -19.25 17.16 7.58
N LEU A 341 -19.24 15.90 7.13
CA LEU A 341 -18.70 15.50 5.82
C LEU A 341 -19.43 16.18 4.64
N GLN A 342 -20.74 16.47 4.77
CA GLN A 342 -21.50 17.11 3.70
C GLN A 342 -21.02 18.54 3.43
N ASP A 343 -20.56 19.25 4.46
CA ASP A 343 -20.09 20.63 4.40
C ASP A 343 -18.55 20.73 4.28
N ALA A 344 -17.85 19.58 4.40
CA ALA A 344 -16.39 19.52 4.30
C ALA A 344 -15.90 19.85 2.89
N GLU A 345 -14.73 20.48 2.83
CA GLU A 345 -14.04 20.76 1.58
C GLU A 345 -13.85 19.46 0.77
N THR A 346 -14.20 19.50 -0.50
CA THR A 346 -13.93 18.41 -1.42
C THR A 346 -12.55 18.60 -2.03
N VAL A 347 -11.63 17.74 -1.66
CA VAL A 347 -10.29 17.69 -2.27
C VAL A 347 -10.30 16.71 -3.44
N TRP A 348 -9.47 16.97 -4.43
CA TRP A 348 -9.44 16.21 -5.67
C TRP A 348 -8.02 15.82 -6.09
N ASN A 349 -7.91 14.80 -6.90
CA ASN A 349 -6.72 14.53 -7.68
C ASN A 349 -7.07 14.19 -9.13
N ALA A 350 -6.11 14.37 -10.00
CA ALA A 350 -6.14 13.84 -11.36
C ALA A 350 -4.71 13.57 -11.83
N GLY A 351 -4.56 12.66 -12.75
CA GLY A 351 -3.25 12.34 -13.28
C GLY A 351 -3.27 11.29 -14.36
N GLY A 352 -2.08 10.90 -14.74
CA GLY A 352 -1.89 9.86 -15.74
C GLY A 352 -0.49 9.28 -15.67
N GLY A 353 -0.30 8.18 -16.36
CA GLY A 353 0.95 7.48 -16.34
C GLY A 353 1.07 6.46 -17.45
N PHE A 354 2.14 5.69 -17.38
CA PHE A 354 2.34 4.55 -18.29
C PHE A 354 2.61 3.28 -17.50
N ARG A 355 2.34 2.15 -18.14
CA ARG A 355 2.59 0.82 -17.62
C ARG A 355 3.38 0.01 -18.63
N TYR A 356 4.29 -0.82 -18.13
CA TYR A 356 4.99 -1.85 -18.89
C TYR A 356 4.71 -3.21 -18.25
N LEU A 357 4.33 -4.19 -19.05
CA LEU A 357 4.12 -5.57 -18.60
C LEU A 357 5.48 -6.24 -18.36
N THR A 358 5.96 -6.11 -17.13
CA THR A 358 7.31 -6.52 -16.71
C THR A 358 7.45 -8.02 -16.55
N ALA A 359 6.39 -8.72 -16.12
CA ALA A 359 6.39 -10.17 -16.03
C ALA A 359 5.06 -10.74 -16.53
N ARG A 360 5.02 -11.16 -17.80
CA ARG A 360 3.80 -11.64 -18.49
C ARG A 360 3.15 -12.82 -17.76
N ALA A 361 3.94 -13.79 -17.29
CA ALA A 361 3.42 -14.96 -16.61
C ALA A 361 2.68 -14.66 -15.29
N PHE A 362 2.90 -13.48 -14.73
CA PHE A 362 2.27 -13.03 -13.50
C PHE A 362 1.28 -11.89 -13.73
N GLY A 363 1.18 -11.38 -14.97
CA GLY A 363 0.40 -10.18 -15.27
C GLY A 363 0.94 -8.94 -14.56
N LEU A 364 2.21 -8.95 -14.13
CA LEU A 364 2.81 -7.89 -13.35
C LEU A 364 3.17 -6.72 -14.25
N GLN A 365 2.57 -5.58 -13.98
CA GLN A 365 2.89 -4.30 -14.62
C GLN A 365 3.69 -3.40 -13.68
N MET A 366 4.58 -2.61 -14.24
CA MET A 366 5.29 -1.54 -13.54
C MET A 366 5.17 -0.26 -14.35
N GLY A 367 5.24 0.89 -13.70
CA GLY A 367 5.15 2.15 -14.42
C GLY A 367 5.40 3.37 -13.57
N VAL A 368 5.07 4.52 -14.13
CA VAL A 368 5.20 5.82 -13.47
C VAL A 368 3.90 6.58 -13.66
N ASP A 369 3.41 7.15 -12.56
CA ASP A 369 2.28 8.06 -12.54
C ASP A 369 2.74 9.47 -12.18
N VAL A 370 2.14 10.45 -12.83
CA VAL A 370 2.22 11.86 -12.46
C VAL A 370 0.82 12.28 -12.02
N ALA A 371 0.73 12.75 -10.79
CA ALA A 371 -0.52 13.15 -10.17
C ALA A 371 -0.50 14.62 -9.78
N ARG A 372 -1.64 15.28 -9.91
CA ARG A 372 -1.88 16.64 -9.40
C ARG A 372 -2.97 16.57 -8.33
N GLY A 373 -2.65 17.06 -7.14
CA GLY A 373 -3.61 17.41 -6.10
C GLY A 373 -3.85 18.93 -6.03
N PRO A 374 -4.60 19.43 -5.05
CA PRO A 374 -4.87 20.86 -4.91
C PRO A 374 -3.62 21.71 -4.80
N GLU A 375 -2.62 21.25 -4.03
CA GLU A 375 -1.43 22.06 -3.72
C GLU A 375 -0.24 21.76 -4.63
N GLN A 376 -0.04 20.49 -5.04
CA GLN A 376 1.23 20.09 -5.64
C GLN A 376 1.12 18.98 -6.67
N TRP A 377 2.21 18.79 -7.40
CA TRP A 377 2.44 17.63 -8.25
C TRP A 377 3.22 16.56 -7.49
N ALA A 378 2.95 15.30 -7.80
CA ALA A 378 3.71 14.17 -7.28
C ALA A 378 3.96 13.16 -8.40
N ILE A 379 5.07 12.44 -8.28
CA ILE A 379 5.46 11.37 -9.21
C ILE A 379 5.53 10.08 -8.41
N TYR A 380 4.92 9.01 -8.91
CA TYR A 380 4.91 7.70 -8.26
C TYR A 380 5.46 6.64 -9.19
N VAL A 381 6.34 5.79 -8.66
CA VAL A 381 6.68 4.54 -9.33
C VAL A 381 5.70 3.48 -8.84
N VAL A 382 4.98 2.87 -9.78
CA VAL A 382 3.92 1.91 -9.50
C VAL A 382 4.39 0.51 -9.83
N PHE A 383 4.12 -0.41 -8.92
CA PHE A 383 4.39 -1.83 -9.05
C PHE A 383 3.10 -2.62 -8.83
N GLY A 384 2.57 -3.19 -9.91
CA GLY A 384 1.28 -3.86 -9.87
C GLY A 384 0.12 -2.88 -9.80
N ASN A 385 -0.68 -2.99 -8.76
CA ASN A 385 -1.87 -2.18 -8.54
C ASN A 385 -1.57 -0.98 -7.65
N SER A 386 -2.12 0.18 -7.98
CA SER A 386 -1.95 1.44 -7.24
C SER A 386 -2.79 1.51 -5.96
N TRP A 387 -3.75 0.60 -5.76
CA TRP A 387 -4.76 0.69 -4.69
C TRP A 387 -4.63 -0.38 -3.58
N TYR A 388 -3.65 -1.29 -3.64
CA TYR A 388 -3.43 -2.34 -2.62
C TYR A 388 -2.24 -2.05 -1.71
#